data_93ba0bc925f17ceb3b0ebbcfff3750c7
#
_entry.id   93ba0bc925f17ceb3b0ebbcfff3750c7
#
_cell.length_a   1.000
_cell.length_b   1.000
_cell.length_c   1.000
_cell.angle_alpha   90.00
_cell.angle_beta   90.00
_cell.angle_gamma   90.00
#
_symmetry.space_group_name_H-M   'P 1'
#
loop_
_entity.id
_entity.type
_entity.pdbx_description
1 polymer ?
#
loop_
_entity_poly.entity_id
_entity_poly.type
_entity_poly.pdbx_seq_one_letter_code
_entity_poly.pdbx_strand_id
1 'polypeptide(L)'
;MAFDGVTIACVISELKKELIGGRLYKIAQPENDELLLTIKQPTGQKRLLLSASASLPLIYLTESNKPSPMTAPNFCMLLRKHLQNGRIVNISQPGLERIVHIDIEHLDEMGDLRHKTLVMELMGKHSNLIFCNDDNTIIDSIKRVSAAVSSVREVLPGKPYFIAHTQDKLDALTCDETTFRETLAAKPQSVFKAIYGSFTGISPVLAQELCHEAGIDGERPTAALTAENHHALYEVFSKMVTSIKEETFSPCIAYTGTRPVEYAAVPLTMYSTGADHLESYTSMSALLEHFYAEKNTLTRIRQKSSDLRRIVQTALERDIKKYDLQLAQMKDTKKREKYRIYGELLNTYGYSAKPGDKSLTAVNYYTNEPVTIPLDPTLSATENAKKYFDKYGKLKRTYEALSELTTQVKEEIDHLETISTALDIALKEEDLVEIKEELTQSGYIRRKGGTKKAKITSKPFHYLSSDGFHIYVGKNNFQNDELTFKFANGNDWWFHAKGIPGSHVVVKTEGKELPDRTFEEAGRLAAYYSKGREQEKVEIDYVQKKQVKKPAGAKPGFVVYYTNYSLMIDSDISGIEKISD
;
A
#
# COMPACT_ATOMS: atom_id res chain seq x y z
N MET A 1 17.50 6.26 -3.61
CA MET A 1 17.31 4.97 -2.93
C MET A 1 18.45 4.82 -1.96
N ALA A 2 18.17 4.69 -0.69
CA ALA A 2 19.18 4.53 0.36
C ALA A 2 19.96 3.19 0.27
N PHE A 3 19.40 2.14 -0.34
CA PHE A 3 20.09 0.87 -0.56
C PHE A 3 20.97 0.97 -1.81
N ASP A 4 22.10 1.64 -1.66
CA ASP A 4 23.08 1.94 -2.71
C ASP A 4 24.26 0.97 -2.69
N GLY A 5 25.26 1.20 -3.55
CA GLY A 5 26.42 0.32 -3.66
C GLY A 5 27.31 0.34 -2.42
N VAL A 6 27.40 1.47 -1.71
CA VAL A 6 28.18 1.60 -0.47
C VAL A 6 27.48 0.86 0.68
N THR A 7 26.15 0.96 0.77
CA THR A 7 25.36 0.17 1.71
C THR A 7 25.54 -1.33 1.47
N ILE A 8 25.53 -1.77 0.21
CA ILE A 8 25.76 -3.18 -0.14
C ILE A 8 27.18 -3.61 0.24
N ALA A 9 28.21 -2.78 0.02
CA ALA A 9 29.56 -3.08 0.45
C ALA A 9 29.65 -3.31 1.98
N CYS A 10 28.96 -2.48 2.76
CA CYS A 10 28.85 -2.65 4.21
C CYS A 10 28.17 -3.98 4.60
N VAL A 11 27.03 -4.30 3.98
CA VAL A 11 26.34 -5.58 4.19
C VAL A 11 27.28 -6.75 3.84
N ILE A 12 27.98 -6.69 2.71
CA ILE A 12 28.89 -7.78 2.28
C ILE A 12 30.04 -7.97 3.27
N SER A 13 30.63 -6.89 3.81
CA SER A 13 31.65 -6.99 4.83
C SER A 13 31.13 -7.76 6.08
N GLU A 14 29.89 -7.48 6.51
CA GLU A 14 29.23 -8.22 7.58
C GLU A 14 28.97 -9.69 7.19
N LEU A 15 28.40 -9.93 6.00
CA LEU A 15 28.08 -11.28 5.51
C LEU A 15 29.32 -12.15 5.35
N LYS A 16 30.46 -11.59 4.91
CA LYS A 16 31.74 -12.31 4.82
C LYS A 16 32.17 -12.84 6.19
N LYS A 17 32.12 -11.98 7.22
CA LYS A 17 32.52 -12.32 8.60
C LYS A 17 31.60 -13.40 9.20
N GLU A 18 30.31 -13.33 8.92
CA GLU A 18 29.30 -14.16 9.55
C GLU A 18 28.99 -15.46 8.79
N LEU A 19 29.21 -15.53 7.46
CA LEU A 19 28.70 -16.63 6.64
C LEU A 19 29.75 -17.46 5.92
N ILE A 20 30.95 -16.93 5.64
CA ILE A 20 31.99 -17.70 4.94
C ILE A 20 32.38 -18.95 5.75
N GLY A 21 32.48 -20.08 5.06
CA GLY A 21 32.72 -21.39 5.65
C GLY A 21 31.47 -22.11 6.15
N GLY A 22 30.34 -21.39 6.25
CA GLY A 22 29.07 -21.92 6.72
C GLY A 22 28.40 -22.84 5.70
N ARG A 23 27.61 -23.80 6.19
CA ARG A 23 26.86 -24.75 5.37
C ARG A 23 25.39 -24.36 5.23
N LEU A 24 24.85 -24.41 4.01
CA LEU A 24 23.43 -24.20 3.74
C LEU A 24 22.58 -25.32 4.31
N TYR A 25 22.07 -25.12 5.51
CA TYR A 25 21.27 -26.13 6.23
C TYR A 25 19.84 -26.20 5.74
N LYS A 26 19.19 -25.03 5.51
CA LYS A 26 17.82 -24.96 5.03
C LYS A 26 17.67 -23.84 4.00
N ILE A 27 16.97 -24.16 2.91
CA ILE A 27 16.58 -23.21 1.88
C ILE A 27 15.05 -23.13 1.87
N ALA A 28 14.51 -21.93 2.06
CA ALA A 28 13.08 -21.66 2.06
C ALA A 28 12.77 -20.48 1.13
N GLN A 29 11.59 -20.51 0.54
CA GLN A 29 11.05 -19.43 -0.28
C GLN A 29 9.70 -19.03 0.31
N PRO A 30 9.68 -18.11 1.31
CA PRO A 30 8.47 -17.70 1.99
C PRO A 30 7.47 -17.00 1.05
N GLU A 31 7.99 -16.19 0.12
CA GLU A 31 7.23 -15.44 -0.87
C GLU A 31 7.73 -15.74 -2.29
N ASN A 32 6.96 -15.33 -3.30
CA ASN A 32 7.30 -15.60 -4.70
C ASN A 32 8.64 -14.98 -5.14
N ASP A 33 9.07 -13.90 -4.49
CA ASP A 33 10.27 -13.13 -4.82
C ASP A 33 11.26 -13.02 -3.65
N GLU A 34 11.17 -13.93 -2.67
CA GLU A 34 12.00 -13.90 -1.46
C GLU A 34 12.57 -15.28 -1.12
N LEU A 35 13.86 -15.35 -0.80
CA LEU A 35 14.52 -16.54 -0.24
C LEU A 35 14.95 -16.27 1.20
N LEU A 36 14.85 -17.30 2.04
CA LEU A 36 15.40 -17.34 3.38
C LEU A 36 16.35 -18.54 3.48
N LEU A 37 17.65 -18.26 3.57
CA LEU A 37 18.69 -19.24 3.72
C LEU A 37 19.05 -19.38 5.19
N THR A 38 19.03 -20.59 5.73
CA THR A 38 19.56 -20.89 7.07
C THR A 38 20.93 -21.51 6.91
N ILE A 39 21.95 -20.86 7.45
CA ILE A 39 23.36 -21.25 7.37
C ILE A 39 23.79 -21.75 8.74
N LYS A 40 24.40 -22.92 8.79
CA LYS A 40 24.95 -23.53 10.00
C LYS A 40 26.44 -23.21 10.09
N GLN A 41 26.82 -22.58 11.19
CA GLN A 41 28.18 -22.25 11.56
C GLN A 41 28.57 -22.99 12.85
N PRO A 42 29.86 -23.13 13.18
CA PRO A 42 30.28 -23.66 14.51
C PRO A 42 29.70 -22.85 15.68
N THR A 43 29.52 -21.55 15.49
CA THR A 43 28.98 -20.61 16.48
C THR A 43 27.45 -20.60 16.59
N GLY A 44 26.76 -21.35 15.72
CA GLY A 44 25.29 -21.39 15.72
C GLY A 44 24.66 -21.32 14.32
N GLN A 45 23.41 -20.91 14.25
CA GLN A 45 22.68 -20.76 12.98
C GLN A 45 22.48 -19.27 12.69
N LYS A 46 22.73 -18.88 11.44
CA LYS A 46 22.42 -17.56 10.89
C LYS A 46 21.36 -17.69 9.81
N ARG A 47 20.51 -16.68 9.67
CA ARG A 47 19.52 -16.61 8.59
C ARG A 47 19.81 -15.42 7.70
N LEU A 48 19.91 -15.66 6.39
CA LEU A 48 20.10 -14.65 5.37
C LEU A 48 18.78 -14.49 4.59
N LEU A 49 18.22 -13.31 4.63
CA LEU A 49 17.07 -12.92 3.82
C LEU A 49 17.56 -12.30 2.51
N LEU A 50 16.99 -12.76 1.39
CA LEU A 50 17.22 -12.24 0.04
C LEU A 50 15.86 -11.90 -0.56
N SER A 51 15.56 -10.63 -0.73
CA SER A 51 14.28 -10.15 -1.31
C SER A 51 14.52 -9.50 -2.67
N ALA A 52 14.03 -10.12 -3.72
CA ALA A 52 13.98 -9.57 -5.07
C ALA A 52 12.67 -8.77 -5.31
N SER A 53 12.04 -8.27 -4.27
CA SER A 53 10.82 -7.46 -4.36
C SER A 53 11.04 -6.22 -5.24
N ALA A 54 10.06 -5.92 -6.09
CA ALA A 54 10.14 -4.75 -6.97
C ALA A 54 10.14 -3.41 -6.20
N SER A 55 9.47 -3.37 -5.05
CA SER A 55 9.33 -2.18 -4.22
C SER A 55 10.38 -2.11 -3.11
N LEU A 56 10.85 -3.26 -2.63
CA LEU A 56 11.75 -3.35 -1.49
C LEU A 56 12.77 -4.49 -1.66
N PRO A 57 13.72 -4.33 -2.60
CA PRO A 57 14.81 -5.30 -2.74
C PRO A 57 15.80 -5.14 -1.59
N LEU A 58 16.10 -6.24 -0.88
CA LEU A 58 16.94 -6.23 0.32
C LEU A 58 17.75 -7.52 0.43
N ILE A 59 18.91 -7.42 1.06
CA ILE A 59 19.71 -8.53 1.55
C ILE A 59 20.26 -8.19 2.94
N TYR A 60 19.99 -9.04 3.94
CA TYR A 60 20.48 -8.84 5.31
C TYR A 60 20.33 -10.10 6.17
N LEU A 61 21.08 -10.18 7.28
CA LEU A 61 20.90 -11.19 8.31
C LEU A 61 19.67 -10.87 9.17
N THR A 62 18.91 -11.90 9.55
CA THR A 62 17.71 -11.76 10.37
C THR A 62 17.58 -12.89 11.39
N GLU A 63 17.03 -12.58 12.55
CA GLU A 63 16.60 -13.59 13.51
C GLU A 63 15.19 -14.11 13.22
N SER A 64 14.44 -13.41 12.39
CA SER A 64 13.08 -13.77 12.03
C SER A 64 13.00 -15.08 11.23
N ASN A 65 12.05 -15.95 11.61
CA ASN A 65 11.72 -17.15 10.85
C ASN A 65 10.35 -16.98 10.20
N LYS A 66 10.35 -16.75 8.89
CA LYS A 66 9.11 -16.58 8.13
C LYS A 66 8.46 -17.94 7.83
N PRO A 67 7.13 -18.08 7.94
CA PRO A 67 6.42 -19.28 7.54
C PRO A 67 6.59 -19.53 6.03
N SER A 68 6.81 -20.77 5.66
CA SER A 68 6.93 -21.18 4.25
C SER A 68 5.61 -21.76 3.75
N PRO A 69 5.30 -21.65 2.45
CA PRO A 69 4.14 -22.31 1.86
C PRO A 69 4.24 -23.82 2.01
N MET A 70 3.09 -24.52 2.09
CA MET A 70 3.05 -25.98 2.23
C MET A 70 3.75 -26.72 1.07
N THR A 71 3.69 -26.14 -0.14
CA THR A 71 4.40 -26.65 -1.32
C THR A 71 5.47 -25.64 -1.72
N ALA A 72 6.73 -26.05 -1.69
CA ALA A 72 7.84 -25.19 -2.08
C ALA A 72 7.79 -24.86 -3.58
N PRO A 73 8.03 -23.60 -3.98
CA PRO A 73 8.14 -23.23 -5.40
C PRO A 73 9.28 -23.94 -6.12
N ASN A 74 9.17 -24.08 -7.44
CA ASN A 74 10.14 -24.81 -8.27
C ASN A 74 11.56 -24.29 -8.10
N PHE A 75 11.77 -22.98 -8.06
CA PHE A 75 13.09 -22.37 -7.86
C PHE A 75 13.72 -22.79 -6.51
N CYS A 76 12.91 -22.80 -5.44
CA CYS A 76 13.36 -23.30 -4.14
C CYS A 76 13.74 -24.78 -4.17
N MET A 77 12.94 -25.60 -4.85
CA MET A 77 13.24 -27.04 -4.99
C MET A 77 14.52 -27.28 -5.78
N LEU A 78 14.75 -26.49 -6.83
CA LEU A 78 15.98 -26.54 -7.61
C LEU A 78 17.21 -26.17 -6.77
N LEU A 79 17.13 -25.07 -6.01
CA LEU A 79 18.20 -24.68 -5.10
C LEU A 79 18.50 -25.75 -4.03
N ARG A 80 17.45 -26.37 -3.47
CA ARG A 80 17.60 -27.48 -2.52
C ARG A 80 18.34 -28.66 -3.15
N LYS A 81 17.97 -29.04 -4.37
CA LYS A 81 18.63 -30.16 -5.09
C LYS A 81 20.14 -29.93 -5.25
N HIS A 82 20.56 -28.70 -5.56
CA HIS A 82 21.94 -28.41 -5.91
C HIS A 82 22.78 -27.81 -4.78
N LEU A 83 22.16 -27.12 -3.82
CA LEU A 83 22.89 -26.34 -2.80
C LEU A 83 22.69 -26.82 -1.36
N GLN A 84 21.81 -27.80 -1.12
CA GLN A 84 21.61 -28.33 0.23
C GLN A 84 22.93 -28.91 0.76
N ASN A 85 23.31 -28.49 1.97
CA ASN A 85 24.59 -28.78 2.62
C ASN A 85 25.84 -28.21 1.91
N GLY A 86 25.70 -27.43 0.84
CA GLY A 86 26.79 -26.71 0.21
C GLY A 86 27.42 -25.69 1.16
N ARG A 87 28.69 -25.39 0.93
CA ARG A 87 29.51 -24.47 1.75
C ARG A 87 29.66 -23.13 1.05
N ILE A 88 29.38 -22.04 1.73
CA ILE A 88 29.64 -20.69 1.24
C ILE A 88 31.16 -20.45 1.29
N VAL A 89 31.76 -20.17 0.14
CA VAL A 89 33.22 -19.99 0.02
C VAL A 89 33.60 -18.56 -0.26
N ASN A 90 32.69 -17.78 -0.89
CA ASN A 90 32.94 -16.38 -1.16
C ASN A 90 31.63 -15.59 -1.22
N ILE A 91 31.69 -14.31 -0.87
CA ILE A 91 30.62 -13.32 -1.06
C ILE A 91 31.27 -12.07 -1.61
N SER A 92 30.83 -11.59 -2.77
CA SER A 92 31.49 -10.48 -3.46
C SER A 92 30.48 -9.54 -4.13
N GLN A 93 30.97 -8.34 -4.42
CA GLN A 93 30.27 -7.28 -5.13
C GLN A 93 31.15 -6.84 -6.31
N PRO A 94 30.65 -6.82 -7.55
CA PRO A 94 31.39 -6.27 -8.68
C PRO A 94 31.48 -4.73 -8.59
N GLY A 95 32.67 -4.20 -8.28
CA GLY A 95 32.82 -2.77 -7.99
C GLY A 95 31.87 -2.31 -6.89
N LEU A 96 31.11 -1.24 -7.15
CA LEU A 96 29.99 -0.79 -6.29
C LEU A 96 28.63 -1.02 -6.96
N GLU A 97 28.51 -2.02 -7.83
CA GLU A 97 27.21 -2.38 -8.41
C GLU A 97 26.25 -2.89 -7.34
N ARG A 98 24.94 -2.74 -7.59
CA ARG A 98 23.90 -3.28 -6.70
C ARG A 98 23.65 -4.77 -6.99
N ILE A 99 24.74 -5.53 -6.95
CA ILE A 99 24.77 -6.96 -7.24
C ILE A 99 25.62 -7.65 -6.18
N VAL A 100 25.14 -8.77 -5.69
CA VAL A 100 25.87 -9.62 -4.72
C VAL A 100 26.00 -11.02 -5.31
N HIS A 101 27.23 -11.53 -5.37
CA HIS A 101 27.53 -12.91 -5.72
C HIS A 101 27.79 -13.71 -4.45
N ILE A 102 27.16 -14.86 -4.31
CA ILE A 102 27.37 -15.83 -3.23
C ILE A 102 27.85 -17.11 -3.90
N ASP A 103 29.14 -17.42 -3.73
CA ASP A 103 29.76 -18.60 -4.32
C ASP A 103 29.69 -19.77 -3.34
N ILE A 104 29.23 -20.91 -3.84
CA ILE A 104 28.90 -22.08 -3.03
C ILE A 104 29.56 -23.32 -3.63
N GLU A 105 30.35 -24.00 -2.81
CA GLU A 105 30.88 -25.34 -3.11
C GLU A 105 29.86 -26.41 -2.68
N HIS A 106 29.65 -27.40 -3.53
CA HIS A 106 28.82 -28.55 -3.20
C HIS A 106 29.38 -29.82 -3.89
N LEU A 107 29.08 -30.97 -3.34
CA LEU A 107 29.36 -32.26 -4.00
C LEU A 107 28.18 -32.59 -4.93
N ASP A 108 28.47 -32.97 -6.16
CA ASP A 108 27.47 -33.46 -7.09
C ASP A 108 27.06 -34.92 -6.77
N GLU A 109 26.17 -35.49 -7.57
CA GLU A 109 25.65 -36.87 -7.39
C GLU A 109 26.75 -37.93 -7.51
N MET A 110 27.90 -37.59 -8.16
CA MET A 110 29.07 -38.49 -8.31
C MET A 110 30.11 -38.27 -7.22
N GLY A 111 29.91 -37.26 -6.34
CA GLY A 111 30.83 -36.90 -5.27
C GLY A 111 31.94 -35.92 -5.71
N ASP A 112 31.86 -35.38 -6.92
CA ASP A 112 32.81 -34.38 -7.42
C ASP A 112 32.47 -33.00 -6.82
N LEU A 113 33.52 -32.23 -6.46
CA LEU A 113 33.39 -30.87 -6.00
C LEU A 113 32.99 -29.94 -7.15
N ARG A 114 31.89 -29.24 -7.01
CA ARG A 114 31.37 -28.28 -7.97
C ARG A 114 31.20 -26.92 -7.33
N HIS A 115 31.31 -25.87 -8.14
CA HIS A 115 31.06 -24.48 -7.73
C HIS A 115 29.80 -23.97 -8.42
N LYS A 116 29.00 -23.20 -7.70
CA LYS A 116 27.83 -22.52 -8.22
C LYS A 116 27.70 -21.16 -7.56
N THR A 117 27.12 -20.23 -8.30
CA THR A 117 26.92 -18.87 -7.81
C THR A 117 25.44 -18.54 -7.72
N LEU A 118 25.01 -18.04 -6.58
CA LEU A 118 23.70 -17.38 -6.40
C LEU A 118 23.92 -15.88 -6.52
N VAL A 119 23.37 -15.28 -7.56
CA VAL A 119 23.49 -13.84 -7.84
C VAL A 119 22.22 -13.15 -7.37
N MET A 120 22.38 -12.12 -6.54
CA MET A 120 21.30 -11.23 -6.10
C MET A 120 21.46 -9.86 -6.78
N GLU A 121 20.51 -9.46 -7.59
CA GLU A 121 20.43 -8.13 -8.21
C GLU A 121 19.40 -7.26 -7.50
N LEU A 122 19.79 -6.07 -7.07
CA LEU A 122 19.03 -5.15 -6.22
C LEU A 122 18.67 -3.87 -7.01
N MET A 123 17.86 -4.02 -8.07
CA MET A 123 17.59 -2.97 -9.07
C MET A 123 16.11 -2.58 -9.14
N GLY A 124 15.41 -2.46 -7.99
CA GLY A 124 13.99 -2.12 -7.90
C GLY A 124 13.13 -3.13 -8.68
N LYS A 125 12.32 -2.69 -9.63
CA LYS A 125 11.46 -3.57 -10.43
C LYS A 125 12.20 -4.65 -11.23
N HIS A 126 13.50 -4.44 -11.48
CA HIS A 126 14.38 -5.39 -12.18
C HIS A 126 15.17 -6.29 -11.23
N SER A 127 14.93 -6.22 -9.92
CA SER A 127 15.60 -7.08 -8.95
C SER A 127 15.30 -8.55 -9.21
N ASN A 128 16.31 -9.39 -9.05
CA ASN A 128 16.22 -10.82 -9.35
C ASN A 128 17.16 -11.64 -8.46
N LEU A 129 16.88 -12.93 -8.34
CA LEU A 129 17.76 -13.95 -7.79
C LEU A 129 18.04 -14.95 -8.90
N ILE A 130 19.30 -15.07 -9.31
CA ILE A 130 19.73 -15.85 -10.47
C ILE A 130 20.71 -16.92 -10.00
N PHE A 131 20.47 -18.14 -10.39
CA PHE A 131 21.30 -19.28 -10.04
C PHE A 131 22.11 -19.71 -11.24
N CYS A 132 23.46 -19.69 -11.12
CA CYS A 132 24.41 -19.91 -12.19
C CYS A 132 25.37 -21.06 -11.91
N ASN A 133 25.86 -21.66 -13.00
CA ASN A 133 27.02 -22.55 -12.99
C ASN A 133 28.32 -21.74 -12.83
N ASP A 134 29.43 -22.45 -12.66
CA ASP A 134 30.81 -21.93 -12.64
C ASP A 134 31.23 -21.24 -13.95
N ASP A 135 30.64 -21.60 -15.07
CA ASP A 135 30.80 -20.96 -16.39
C ASP A 135 29.89 -19.76 -16.63
N ASN A 136 29.22 -19.25 -15.61
CA ASN A 136 28.21 -18.21 -15.69
C ASN A 136 26.95 -18.56 -16.52
N THR A 137 26.71 -19.84 -16.84
CA THR A 137 25.45 -20.24 -17.48
C THR A 137 24.33 -20.24 -16.45
N ILE A 138 23.22 -19.59 -16.75
CA ILE A 138 22.02 -19.52 -15.89
C ILE A 138 21.38 -20.90 -15.82
N ILE A 139 21.24 -21.45 -14.61
CA ILE A 139 20.51 -22.67 -14.34
C ILE A 139 19.02 -22.35 -14.21
N ASP A 140 18.66 -21.35 -13.41
CA ASP A 140 17.31 -20.79 -13.31
C ASP A 140 17.34 -19.45 -12.56
N SER A 141 16.18 -18.81 -12.42
CA SER A 141 16.02 -17.56 -11.67
C SER A 141 14.67 -17.51 -10.99
N ILE A 142 14.57 -16.70 -9.91
CA ILE A 142 13.29 -16.50 -9.21
C ILE A 142 12.29 -15.76 -10.09
N LYS A 143 12.79 -14.89 -10.99
CA LYS A 143 12.01 -14.20 -12.02
C LYS A 143 12.62 -14.46 -13.38
N ARG A 144 11.93 -15.22 -14.24
CA ARG A 144 12.37 -15.45 -15.62
C ARG A 144 12.04 -14.24 -16.49
N VAL A 145 13.03 -13.76 -17.24
CA VAL A 145 12.92 -12.59 -18.12
C VAL A 145 13.23 -13.00 -19.55
N SER A 146 12.23 -12.98 -20.41
CA SER A 146 12.37 -13.29 -21.84
C SER A 146 12.65 -12.03 -22.65
N ALA A 147 13.04 -12.20 -23.93
CA ALA A 147 13.24 -11.13 -24.89
C ALA A 147 11.98 -10.23 -25.09
N ALA A 148 10.79 -10.77 -24.85
CA ALA A 148 9.54 -10.01 -24.90
C ALA A 148 9.38 -9.01 -23.71
N VAL A 149 10.11 -9.26 -22.60
CA VAL A 149 10.04 -8.44 -21.38
C VAL A 149 11.21 -7.46 -21.28
N SER A 150 12.38 -7.84 -21.77
CA SER A 150 13.60 -7.03 -21.73
C SER A 150 14.34 -7.09 -23.05
N SER A 151 14.67 -5.91 -23.60
CA SER A 151 15.53 -5.76 -24.77
C SER A 151 17.02 -5.81 -24.43
N VAL A 152 17.40 -5.71 -23.14
CA VAL A 152 18.80 -5.62 -22.72
C VAL A 152 19.42 -7.00 -22.56
N ARG A 153 18.73 -7.92 -21.87
CA ARG A 153 19.17 -9.31 -21.70
C ARG A 153 18.01 -10.22 -21.36
N GLU A 154 18.17 -11.50 -21.67
CA GLU A 154 17.30 -12.57 -21.20
C GLU A 154 17.85 -13.17 -19.91
N VAL A 155 16.97 -13.52 -18.97
CA VAL A 155 17.30 -14.29 -17.76
C VAL A 155 16.48 -15.58 -17.81
N LEU A 156 17.01 -16.56 -18.54
CA LEU A 156 16.39 -17.86 -18.80
C LEU A 156 17.41 -18.99 -18.65
N PRO A 157 16.99 -20.21 -18.31
CA PRO A 157 17.87 -21.36 -18.27
C PRO A 157 18.68 -21.56 -19.57
N GLY A 158 19.97 -21.85 -19.44
CA GLY A 158 20.90 -22.07 -20.56
C GLY A 158 21.44 -20.79 -21.21
N LYS A 159 21.02 -19.61 -20.78
CA LYS A 159 21.58 -18.33 -21.25
C LYS A 159 22.79 -17.93 -20.41
N PRO A 160 23.76 -17.20 -20.97
CA PRO A 160 24.89 -16.66 -20.20
C PRO A 160 24.41 -15.53 -19.28
N TYR A 161 24.89 -15.54 -18.04
CA TYR A 161 24.76 -14.41 -17.14
C TYR A 161 25.82 -13.36 -17.43
N PHE A 162 25.43 -12.11 -17.50
CA PHE A 162 26.31 -10.95 -17.55
C PHE A 162 25.67 -9.74 -16.89
N ILE A 163 26.47 -8.83 -16.39
CA ILE A 163 26.02 -7.58 -15.80
C ILE A 163 25.62 -6.62 -16.93
N ALA A 164 24.35 -6.20 -16.92
CA ALA A 164 23.83 -5.28 -17.92
C ALA A 164 24.23 -3.84 -17.56
N HIS A 165 25.23 -3.30 -18.22
CA HIS A 165 25.61 -1.89 -18.09
C HIS A 165 24.63 -1.03 -18.89
N THR A 166 23.72 -0.36 -18.19
CA THR A 166 22.70 0.53 -18.78
C THR A 166 23.05 2.01 -18.65
N GLN A 167 24.11 2.35 -17.95
CA GLN A 167 24.60 3.72 -17.72
C GLN A 167 26.12 3.75 -17.77
N ASP A 168 26.67 4.75 -18.46
CA ASP A 168 28.11 5.04 -18.47
C ASP A 168 28.52 5.75 -17.17
N LYS A 169 28.68 4.97 -16.12
CA LYS A 169 29.19 5.44 -14.83
C LYS A 169 30.57 4.88 -14.58
N LEU A 170 31.42 5.70 -13.99
CA LEU A 170 32.78 5.33 -13.61
C LEU A 170 32.74 4.51 -12.30
N ASP A 171 33.74 3.63 -12.15
CA ASP A 171 33.98 2.95 -10.89
C ASP A 171 34.59 3.93 -9.89
N ALA A 172 33.83 4.20 -8.82
CA ALA A 172 34.28 5.09 -7.75
C ALA A 172 35.55 4.58 -7.04
N LEU A 173 35.77 3.26 -7.00
CA LEU A 173 36.89 2.65 -6.29
C LEU A 173 38.25 2.87 -6.96
N THR A 174 38.28 3.16 -8.26
CA THR A 174 39.51 3.32 -9.05
C THR A 174 39.72 4.76 -9.54
N CYS A 175 38.81 5.69 -9.21
CA CYS A 175 38.82 7.06 -9.69
C CYS A 175 39.92 7.88 -9.00
N ASP A 176 40.81 8.51 -9.79
CA ASP A 176 41.78 9.50 -9.31
C ASP A 176 41.24 10.93 -9.34
N GLU A 177 42.00 11.88 -8.76
CA GLU A 177 41.56 13.28 -8.62
C GLU A 177 41.38 13.96 -9.99
N THR A 178 42.23 13.66 -10.97
CA THR A 178 42.15 14.25 -12.31
C THR A 178 40.87 13.79 -13.00
N THR A 179 40.61 12.48 -13.01
CA THR A 179 39.40 11.88 -13.57
C THR A 179 38.17 12.37 -12.88
N PHE A 180 38.19 12.49 -11.54
CA PHE A 180 37.07 13.02 -10.76
C PHE A 180 36.70 14.44 -11.16
N ARG A 181 37.70 15.34 -11.22
CA ARG A 181 37.54 16.74 -11.61
C ARG A 181 36.99 16.89 -13.03
N GLU A 182 37.59 16.19 -13.99
CA GLU A 182 37.18 16.23 -15.39
C GLU A 182 35.76 15.72 -15.58
N THR A 183 35.40 14.66 -14.87
CA THR A 183 34.06 14.06 -14.91
C THR A 183 33.00 15.03 -14.39
N LEU A 184 33.26 15.74 -13.30
CA LEU A 184 32.32 16.75 -12.78
C LEU A 184 32.23 17.97 -13.70
N ALA A 185 33.35 18.44 -14.23
CA ALA A 185 33.40 19.57 -15.16
C ALA A 185 32.63 19.32 -16.47
N ALA A 186 32.63 18.06 -16.94
CA ALA A 186 31.91 17.66 -18.16
C ALA A 186 30.37 17.65 -18.00
N LYS A 187 29.83 17.75 -16.78
CA LYS A 187 28.38 17.68 -16.52
C LYS A 187 27.83 18.99 -15.97
N PRO A 188 27.23 19.86 -16.81
CA PRO A 188 26.71 21.16 -16.39
C PRO A 188 25.37 21.01 -15.62
N GLN A 189 25.44 20.59 -14.36
CA GLN A 189 24.30 20.38 -13.45
C GLN A 189 24.74 20.68 -12.01
N SER A 190 23.86 20.47 -11.01
CA SER A 190 24.24 20.64 -9.61
C SER A 190 25.28 19.59 -9.19
N VAL A 191 26.18 19.96 -8.28
CA VAL A 191 27.33 19.15 -7.86
C VAL A 191 26.91 17.76 -7.41
N PHE A 192 25.93 17.64 -6.51
CA PHE A 192 25.48 16.33 -6.02
C PHE A 192 24.91 15.47 -7.15
N LYS A 193 24.20 16.08 -8.14
CA LYS A 193 23.69 15.33 -9.31
C LYS A 193 24.82 14.85 -10.20
N ALA A 194 25.86 15.66 -10.39
CA ALA A 194 27.03 15.26 -11.14
C ALA A 194 27.74 14.09 -10.48
N ILE A 195 27.87 14.07 -9.16
CA ILE A 195 28.48 12.95 -8.41
C ILE A 195 27.70 11.66 -8.58
N TYR A 196 26.42 11.61 -8.12
CA TYR A 196 25.69 10.34 -8.19
C TYR A 196 25.34 9.90 -9.62
N GLY A 197 25.31 10.84 -10.55
CA GLY A 197 25.10 10.57 -11.97
C GLY A 197 26.36 10.06 -12.70
N SER A 198 27.54 10.21 -12.11
CA SER A 198 28.83 9.83 -12.73
C SER A 198 29.46 8.59 -12.14
N PHE A 199 29.21 8.30 -10.88
CA PHE A 199 29.89 7.21 -10.17
C PHE A 199 28.90 6.10 -9.80
N THR A 200 29.31 4.86 -10.07
CA THR A 200 28.54 3.67 -9.70
C THR A 200 28.47 3.53 -8.19
N GLY A 201 27.28 3.17 -7.68
CA GLY A 201 27.06 2.84 -6.26
C GLY A 201 26.85 4.02 -5.35
N ILE A 202 26.94 5.26 -5.82
CA ILE A 202 26.67 6.46 -5.02
C ILE A 202 25.23 6.89 -5.17
N SER A 203 24.53 7.04 -4.03
CA SER A 203 23.15 7.55 -3.98
C SER A 203 23.11 9.09 -3.93
N PRO A 204 21.95 9.72 -4.23
CA PRO A 204 21.78 11.17 -4.04
C PRO A 204 22.07 11.63 -2.62
N VAL A 205 21.67 10.87 -1.61
CA VAL A 205 21.90 11.19 -0.19
C VAL A 205 23.38 11.20 0.13
N LEU A 206 24.11 10.17 -0.32
CA LEU A 206 25.54 10.08 -0.11
C LEU A 206 26.29 11.21 -0.85
N ALA A 207 25.85 11.55 -2.08
CA ALA A 207 26.42 12.67 -2.82
C ALA A 207 26.18 14.03 -2.12
N GLN A 208 25.03 14.22 -1.47
CA GLN A 208 24.76 15.40 -0.65
C GLN A 208 25.65 15.44 0.59
N GLU A 209 25.83 14.30 1.26
CA GLU A 209 26.75 14.19 2.41
C GLU A 209 28.19 14.56 2.03
N LEU A 210 28.69 14.04 0.88
CA LEU A 210 30.03 14.40 0.37
C LEU A 210 30.17 15.91 0.15
N CYS A 211 29.12 16.56 -0.40
CA CYS A 211 29.10 18.01 -0.56
C CYS A 211 29.10 18.72 0.79
N HIS A 212 28.29 18.22 1.75
CA HIS A 212 28.20 18.80 3.09
C HIS A 212 29.55 18.72 3.84
N GLU A 213 30.18 17.56 3.87
CA GLU A 213 31.50 17.37 4.50
C GLU A 213 32.60 18.24 3.83
N ALA A 214 32.51 18.45 2.51
CA ALA A 214 33.41 19.33 1.78
C ALA A 214 33.12 20.83 1.97
N GLY A 215 32.06 21.20 2.72
CA GLY A 215 31.62 22.59 2.91
C GLY A 215 31.07 23.24 1.63
N ILE A 216 30.51 22.46 0.71
CA ILE A 216 30.01 22.92 -0.60
C ILE A 216 28.48 22.74 -0.64
N ASP A 217 27.77 23.77 -1.10
CA ASP A 217 26.35 23.64 -1.41
C ASP A 217 26.17 22.69 -2.59
N GLY A 218 25.57 21.53 -2.35
CA GLY A 218 25.35 20.48 -3.36
C GLY A 218 24.46 20.92 -4.53
N GLU A 219 23.58 21.91 -4.34
CA GLU A 219 22.73 22.46 -5.42
C GLU A 219 23.49 23.45 -6.31
N ARG A 220 24.67 23.88 -5.92
CA ARG A 220 25.53 24.76 -6.72
C ARG A 220 25.88 24.11 -8.06
N PRO A 221 25.86 24.86 -9.19
CA PRO A 221 26.30 24.34 -10.49
C PRO A 221 27.77 23.94 -10.49
N THR A 222 28.13 22.82 -11.14
CA THR A 222 29.51 22.37 -11.27
C THR A 222 30.44 23.41 -11.90
N ALA A 223 29.93 24.19 -12.85
CA ALA A 223 30.70 25.27 -13.50
C ALA A 223 31.13 26.42 -12.55
N ALA A 224 30.54 26.50 -11.35
CA ALA A 224 30.88 27.49 -10.34
C ALA A 224 31.89 27.00 -9.29
N LEU A 225 32.39 25.77 -9.42
CA LEU A 225 33.41 25.20 -8.53
C LEU A 225 34.78 25.80 -8.84
N THR A 226 35.50 26.18 -7.80
CA THR A 226 36.93 26.56 -7.89
C THR A 226 37.83 25.34 -7.83
N ALA A 227 39.10 25.49 -8.13
CA ALA A 227 40.09 24.40 -8.00
C ALA A 227 40.14 23.87 -6.53
N GLU A 228 40.03 24.77 -5.54
CA GLU A 228 39.99 24.43 -4.12
C GLU A 228 38.74 23.63 -3.76
N ASN A 229 37.59 23.99 -4.31
CA ASN A 229 36.35 23.22 -4.12
C ASN A 229 36.47 21.81 -4.70
N HIS A 230 37.06 21.66 -5.89
CA HIS A 230 37.30 20.33 -6.49
C HIS A 230 38.20 19.48 -5.63
N HIS A 231 39.30 20.06 -5.10
CA HIS A 231 40.22 19.35 -4.24
C HIS A 231 39.56 18.92 -2.93
N ALA A 232 38.89 19.82 -2.21
CA ALA A 232 38.20 19.50 -0.97
C ALA A 232 37.15 18.40 -1.18
N LEU A 233 36.38 18.46 -2.27
CA LEU A 233 35.39 17.45 -2.60
C LEU A 233 36.02 16.08 -2.89
N TYR A 234 37.17 16.08 -3.61
CA TYR A 234 37.89 14.85 -3.88
C TYR A 234 38.52 14.25 -2.62
N GLU A 235 39.03 15.06 -1.69
CA GLU A 235 39.53 14.57 -0.40
C GLU A 235 38.47 13.79 0.38
N VAL A 236 37.25 14.35 0.51
CA VAL A 236 36.14 13.67 1.16
C VAL A 236 35.73 12.41 0.40
N PHE A 237 35.63 12.49 -0.94
CA PHE A 237 35.33 11.34 -1.78
C PHE A 237 36.37 10.22 -1.62
N SER A 238 37.66 10.56 -1.66
CA SER A 238 38.78 9.62 -1.52
C SER A 238 38.81 8.98 -0.13
N LYS A 239 38.50 9.73 0.92
CA LYS A 239 38.35 9.22 2.29
C LYS A 239 37.23 8.17 2.38
N MET A 240 36.07 8.45 1.78
CA MET A 240 34.97 7.47 1.70
C MET A 240 35.39 6.21 0.94
N VAL A 241 36.05 6.35 -0.22
CA VAL A 241 36.56 5.22 -1.02
C VAL A 241 37.55 4.38 -0.20
N THR A 242 38.44 5.02 0.56
CA THR A 242 39.39 4.34 1.44
C THR A 242 38.66 3.54 2.51
N SER A 243 37.68 4.13 3.19
CA SER A 243 36.86 3.42 4.19
C SER A 243 36.16 2.19 3.60
N ILE A 244 35.66 2.29 2.36
CA ILE A 244 35.04 1.14 1.68
C ILE A 244 36.06 0.03 1.41
N LYS A 245 37.26 0.38 0.92
CA LYS A 245 38.33 -0.59 0.65
C LYS A 245 38.85 -1.28 1.92
N GLU A 246 38.91 -0.54 3.02
CA GLU A 246 39.34 -1.04 4.32
C GLU A 246 38.23 -1.73 5.10
N GLU A 247 37.01 -1.78 4.53
CA GLU A 247 35.81 -2.32 5.16
C GLU A 247 35.51 -1.66 6.54
N THR A 248 35.83 -0.36 6.67
CA THR A 248 35.57 0.45 7.88
C THR A 248 34.28 1.26 7.70
N PHE A 249 33.18 0.73 8.19
CA PHE A 249 31.86 1.34 8.05
C PHE A 249 31.33 1.83 9.42
N SER A 250 30.47 2.83 9.36
CA SER A 250 29.78 3.39 10.54
C SER A 250 28.27 3.57 10.21
N PRO A 251 27.51 2.49 10.16
CA PRO A 251 26.10 2.53 9.80
C PRO A 251 25.31 3.43 10.73
N CYS A 252 24.42 4.27 10.18
CA CYS A 252 23.55 5.14 10.97
C CYS A 252 22.17 5.31 10.33
N ILE A 253 21.18 5.60 11.19
CA ILE A 253 19.85 6.09 10.80
C ILE A 253 19.75 7.57 11.19
N ALA A 254 19.29 8.39 10.27
CA ALA A 254 18.95 9.78 10.51
C ALA A 254 17.45 9.88 10.87
N TYR A 255 17.16 10.62 11.94
CA TYR A 255 15.82 10.86 12.44
C TYR A 255 15.47 12.34 12.39
N THR A 256 14.21 12.64 12.06
CA THR A 256 13.59 13.94 12.33
C THR A 256 12.56 13.73 13.44
N GLY A 257 12.86 14.25 14.64
CA GLY A 257 12.12 13.89 15.85
C GLY A 257 12.25 12.39 16.15
N THR A 258 11.14 11.66 16.17
CA THR A 258 11.10 10.20 16.39
C THR A 258 11.00 9.39 15.09
N ARG A 259 10.89 10.06 13.93
CA ARG A 259 10.67 9.40 12.64
C ARG A 259 11.99 9.14 11.92
N PRO A 260 12.31 7.89 11.55
CA PRO A 260 13.45 7.59 10.70
C PRO A 260 13.21 8.11 9.29
N VAL A 261 14.13 8.90 8.76
CA VAL A 261 14.01 9.55 7.44
C VAL A 261 14.95 8.96 6.42
N GLU A 262 16.21 8.65 6.82
CA GLU A 262 17.23 8.13 5.92
C GLU A 262 18.23 7.24 6.67
N TYR A 263 19.02 6.47 5.95
CA TYR A 263 20.11 5.68 6.51
C TYR A 263 21.28 5.57 5.53
N ALA A 264 22.46 5.31 6.06
CA ALA A 264 23.66 5.06 5.26
C ALA A 264 24.64 4.13 5.97
N ALA A 265 25.63 3.64 5.23
CA ALA A 265 26.75 2.88 5.75
C ALA A 265 27.88 3.77 6.32
N VAL A 266 27.77 5.08 6.13
CA VAL A 266 28.67 6.13 6.63
C VAL A 266 27.86 7.15 7.42
N PRO A 267 28.47 7.95 8.31
CA PRO A 267 27.74 8.98 9.05
C PRO A 267 27.10 9.99 8.09
N LEU A 268 25.84 10.36 8.36
CA LEU A 268 25.11 11.42 7.63
C LEU A 268 25.14 12.71 8.45
N THR A 269 26.28 13.41 8.46
CA THR A 269 26.51 14.57 9.33
C THR A 269 25.60 15.76 9.00
N MET A 270 25.07 15.83 7.79
CA MET A 270 24.08 16.83 7.37
C MET A 270 22.78 16.78 8.19
N TYR A 271 22.48 15.66 8.87
CA TYR A 271 21.33 15.50 9.76
C TYR A 271 21.66 15.75 11.24
N SER A 272 22.81 16.30 11.58
CA SER A 272 23.24 16.53 12.97
C SER A 272 22.86 17.92 13.49
N THR A 273 21.85 18.58 12.93
CA THR A 273 21.47 19.95 13.26
C THR A 273 19.98 20.07 13.64
N GLY A 274 19.68 20.86 14.68
CA GLY A 274 18.31 21.16 15.09
C GLY A 274 17.61 20.00 15.80
N ALA A 275 16.42 19.63 15.31
CA ALA A 275 15.63 18.50 15.85
C ALA A 275 16.06 17.13 15.28
N ASP A 276 16.99 17.13 14.33
CA ASP A 276 17.50 15.92 13.68
C ASP A 276 18.63 15.31 14.50
N HIS A 277 18.72 14.00 14.52
CA HIS A 277 19.80 13.26 15.20
C HIS A 277 20.15 11.98 14.47
N LEU A 278 21.34 11.46 14.74
CA LEU A 278 21.84 10.21 14.21
C LEU A 278 21.85 9.11 15.29
N GLU A 279 21.35 7.94 14.92
CA GLU A 279 21.49 6.73 15.71
C GLU A 279 22.48 5.78 15.02
N SER A 280 23.56 5.42 15.72
CA SER A 280 24.62 4.57 15.16
C SER A 280 24.32 3.09 15.41
N TYR A 281 24.68 2.26 14.44
CA TYR A 281 24.52 0.80 14.50
C TYR A 281 25.85 0.09 14.33
N THR A 282 26.01 -1.03 15.01
CA THR A 282 27.18 -1.92 14.87
C THR A 282 27.01 -2.94 13.74
N SER A 283 25.78 -3.16 13.28
CA SER A 283 25.39 -4.10 12.23
C SER A 283 24.50 -3.41 11.22
N MET A 284 24.86 -3.51 9.94
CA MET A 284 24.01 -3.01 8.86
C MET A 284 22.74 -3.84 8.69
N SER A 285 22.80 -5.15 8.96
CA SER A 285 21.62 -6.02 8.96
C SER A 285 20.61 -5.62 10.01
N ALA A 286 21.04 -5.35 11.26
CA ALA A 286 20.17 -4.89 12.33
C ALA A 286 19.54 -3.52 12.01
N LEU A 287 20.31 -2.60 11.42
CA LEU A 287 19.83 -1.31 10.96
C LEU A 287 18.73 -1.48 9.90
N LEU A 288 18.97 -2.31 8.88
CA LEU A 288 18.01 -2.56 7.79
C LEU A 288 16.74 -3.23 8.31
N GLU A 289 16.87 -4.20 9.21
CA GLU A 289 15.72 -4.85 9.84
C GLU A 289 14.87 -3.84 10.62
N HIS A 290 15.50 -2.96 11.41
CA HIS A 290 14.82 -1.89 12.15
C HIS A 290 14.15 -0.88 11.22
N PHE A 291 14.90 -0.27 10.29
CA PHE A 291 14.41 0.78 9.38
C PHE A 291 13.24 0.31 8.50
N TYR A 292 13.26 -0.96 8.08
CA TYR A 292 12.25 -1.52 7.20
C TYR A 292 11.18 -2.36 7.88
N ALA A 293 11.25 -2.59 9.21
CA ALA A 293 10.30 -3.44 9.92
C ALA A 293 8.84 -3.05 9.66
N GLU A 294 8.49 -1.79 9.85
CA GLU A 294 7.14 -1.29 9.57
C GLU A 294 6.86 -1.16 8.06
N LYS A 295 7.80 -0.61 7.31
CA LYS A 295 7.64 -0.38 5.87
C LYS A 295 7.52 -1.68 5.07
N ASN A 296 8.22 -2.74 5.48
CA ASN A 296 8.12 -4.06 4.86
C ASN A 296 6.74 -4.66 5.08
N THR A 297 6.22 -4.60 6.30
CA THR A 297 4.88 -5.10 6.64
C THR A 297 3.80 -4.36 5.85
N LEU A 298 3.80 -3.03 5.85
CA LEU A 298 2.83 -2.22 5.10
C LEU A 298 2.91 -2.44 3.59
N THR A 299 4.13 -2.51 3.03
CA THR A 299 4.34 -2.74 1.59
C THR A 299 3.83 -4.12 1.19
N ARG A 300 4.11 -5.14 1.99
CA ARG A 300 3.65 -6.52 1.78
C ARG A 300 2.13 -6.63 1.87
N ILE A 301 1.50 -6.00 2.86
CA ILE A 301 0.05 -5.94 2.97
C ILE A 301 -0.56 -5.23 1.75
N ARG A 302 0.01 -4.10 1.31
CA ARG A 302 -0.44 -3.41 0.10
C ARG A 302 -0.33 -4.26 -1.15
N GLN A 303 0.76 -5.00 -1.34
CA GLN A 303 0.93 -5.92 -2.48
C GLN A 303 -0.08 -7.07 -2.43
N LYS A 304 -0.23 -7.72 -1.27
CA LYS A 304 -1.20 -8.82 -1.10
C LYS A 304 -2.65 -8.35 -1.21
N SER A 305 -2.94 -7.10 -0.87
CA SER A 305 -4.27 -6.50 -1.02
C SER A 305 -4.54 -5.93 -2.42
N SER A 306 -3.54 -5.86 -3.32
CA SER A 306 -3.68 -5.21 -4.64
C SER A 306 -4.84 -5.77 -5.48
N ASP A 307 -5.00 -7.09 -5.50
CA ASP A 307 -6.11 -7.75 -6.21
C ASP A 307 -7.46 -7.44 -5.57
N LEU A 308 -7.55 -7.43 -4.23
CA LEU A 308 -8.76 -7.07 -3.51
C LEU A 308 -9.12 -5.61 -3.76
N ARG A 309 -8.14 -4.70 -3.71
CA ARG A 309 -8.33 -3.27 -4.02
C ARG A 309 -8.82 -3.07 -5.45
N ARG A 310 -8.26 -3.78 -6.43
CA ARG A 310 -8.71 -3.72 -7.82
C ARG A 310 -10.16 -4.18 -7.97
N ILE A 311 -10.56 -5.26 -7.29
CA ILE A 311 -11.95 -5.76 -7.31
C ILE A 311 -12.89 -4.70 -6.74
N VAL A 312 -12.58 -4.14 -5.57
CA VAL A 312 -13.38 -3.10 -4.92
C VAL A 312 -13.47 -1.85 -5.79
N GLN A 313 -12.36 -1.37 -6.32
CA GLN A 313 -12.32 -0.18 -7.18
C GLN A 313 -13.16 -0.35 -8.45
N THR A 314 -13.01 -1.50 -9.13
CA THR A 314 -13.81 -1.80 -10.34
C THR A 314 -15.30 -1.86 -10.04
N ALA A 315 -15.68 -2.44 -8.90
CA ALA A 315 -17.07 -2.50 -8.47
C ALA A 315 -17.61 -1.10 -8.14
N LEU A 316 -16.86 -0.29 -7.39
CA LEU A 316 -17.21 1.10 -7.07
C LEU A 316 -17.43 1.95 -8.33
N GLU A 317 -16.50 1.91 -9.28
CA GLU A 317 -16.62 2.68 -10.54
C GLU A 317 -17.86 2.29 -11.35
N ARG A 318 -18.17 0.99 -11.41
CA ARG A 318 -19.37 0.48 -12.05
C ARG A 318 -20.65 0.98 -11.37
N ASP A 319 -20.70 0.89 -10.04
CA ASP A 319 -21.89 1.19 -9.28
C ASP A 319 -22.13 2.71 -9.15
N ILE A 320 -21.08 3.52 -9.08
CA ILE A 320 -21.16 4.99 -9.18
C ILE A 320 -21.74 5.41 -10.54
N LYS A 321 -21.22 4.86 -11.66
CA LYS A 321 -21.77 5.16 -12.99
C LYS A 321 -23.24 4.76 -13.12
N LYS A 322 -23.63 3.61 -12.55
CA LYS A 322 -25.01 3.14 -12.52
C LYS A 322 -25.89 4.09 -11.72
N TYR A 323 -25.42 4.53 -10.56
CA TYR A 323 -26.10 5.48 -9.67
C TYR A 323 -26.38 6.82 -10.38
N ASP A 324 -25.34 7.39 -11.02
CA ASP A 324 -25.45 8.66 -11.73
C ASP A 324 -26.45 8.57 -12.90
N LEU A 325 -26.41 7.46 -13.65
CA LEU A 325 -27.37 7.21 -14.73
C LEU A 325 -28.81 7.12 -14.21
N GLN A 326 -29.03 6.41 -13.11
CA GLN A 326 -30.35 6.29 -12.47
C GLN A 326 -30.86 7.63 -11.95
N LEU A 327 -29.99 8.45 -11.35
CA LEU A 327 -30.35 9.81 -10.92
C LEU A 327 -30.76 10.71 -12.11
N ALA A 328 -30.01 10.63 -13.22
CA ALA A 328 -30.35 11.36 -14.43
C ALA A 328 -31.73 10.92 -15.00
N GLN A 329 -31.98 9.62 -15.04
CA GLN A 329 -33.27 9.08 -15.45
C GLN A 329 -34.41 9.50 -14.51
N MET A 330 -34.20 9.50 -13.18
CA MET A 330 -35.17 9.98 -12.20
C MET A 330 -35.51 11.47 -12.42
N LYS A 331 -34.49 12.29 -12.74
CA LYS A 331 -34.71 13.72 -13.07
C LYS A 331 -35.63 13.90 -14.26
N ASP A 332 -35.50 13.05 -15.29
CA ASP A 332 -36.36 13.09 -16.47
C ASP A 332 -37.82 12.71 -16.16
N THR A 333 -38.05 11.89 -15.13
CA THR A 333 -39.42 11.53 -14.71
C THR A 333 -40.18 12.66 -14.00
N LYS A 334 -39.50 13.75 -13.59
CA LYS A 334 -40.15 14.94 -13.00
C LYS A 334 -41.20 15.56 -13.94
N LYS A 335 -41.03 15.34 -15.26
CA LYS A 335 -42.00 15.76 -16.28
C LYS A 335 -43.38 15.11 -16.11
N ARG A 336 -43.53 14.07 -15.29
CA ARG A 336 -44.80 13.35 -15.07
C ARG A 336 -45.92 14.28 -14.60
N GLU A 337 -45.63 15.22 -13.68
CA GLU A 337 -46.63 16.14 -13.15
C GLU A 337 -47.25 17.02 -14.24
N LYS A 338 -46.44 17.44 -15.21
CA LYS A 338 -46.96 18.17 -16.37
C LYS A 338 -48.00 17.35 -17.17
N TYR A 339 -47.77 16.06 -17.34
CA TYR A 339 -48.71 15.20 -18.08
C TYR A 339 -49.98 14.91 -17.25
N ARG A 340 -49.88 14.82 -15.90
CA ARG A 340 -51.05 14.75 -15.02
C ARG A 340 -51.92 15.98 -15.17
N ILE A 341 -51.31 17.17 -15.07
CA ILE A 341 -51.99 18.46 -15.21
C ILE A 341 -52.66 18.57 -16.60
N TYR A 342 -51.96 18.20 -17.66
CA TYR A 342 -52.51 18.22 -19.00
C TYR A 342 -53.76 17.30 -19.14
N GLY A 343 -53.72 16.10 -18.60
CA GLY A 343 -54.83 15.17 -18.56
C GLY A 343 -56.05 15.71 -17.78
N GLU A 344 -55.82 16.29 -16.63
CA GLU A 344 -56.83 16.89 -15.78
C GLU A 344 -57.48 18.11 -16.44
N LEU A 345 -56.68 19.02 -17.01
CA LEU A 345 -57.19 20.20 -17.70
C LEU A 345 -57.98 19.83 -18.96
N LEU A 346 -57.58 18.79 -19.70
CA LEU A 346 -58.34 18.28 -20.82
C LEU A 346 -59.65 17.63 -20.44
N ASN A 347 -59.74 16.97 -19.30
CA ASN A 347 -61.00 16.46 -18.77
C ASN A 347 -61.94 17.58 -18.33
N THR A 348 -61.40 18.70 -17.82
CA THR A 348 -62.17 19.84 -17.35
C THR A 348 -62.62 20.78 -18.46
N TYR A 349 -61.69 21.12 -19.37
CA TYR A 349 -61.92 22.15 -20.42
C TYR A 349 -61.99 21.59 -21.84
N GLY A 350 -61.84 20.25 -22.02
CA GLY A 350 -61.81 19.61 -23.33
C GLY A 350 -63.03 19.78 -24.20
N TYR A 351 -64.19 20.17 -23.60
CA TYR A 351 -65.42 20.49 -24.30
C TYR A 351 -65.24 21.70 -25.27
N SER A 352 -64.27 22.57 -25.03
CA SER A 352 -63.96 23.73 -25.86
C SER A 352 -63.07 23.41 -27.05
N ALA A 353 -62.45 22.22 -27.12
CA ALA A 353 -61.64 21.79 -28.24
C ALA A 353 -62.48 21.27 -29.40
N LYS A 354 -62.19 21.70 -30.60
CA LYS A 354 -62.85 21.23 -31.82
C LYS A 354 -62.04 20.06 -32.45
N PRO A 355 -62.72 19.16 -33.17
CA PRO A 355 -62.02 18.13 -33.94
C PRO A 355 -61.00 18.74 -34.90
N GLY A 356 -59.75 18.25 -34.86
CA GLY A 356 -58.64 18.75 -35.67
C GLY A 356 -57.79 19.82 -34.99
N ASP A 357 -58.11 20.30 -33.80
CA ASP A 357 -57.28 21.25 -33.07
C ASP A 357 -55.95 20.63 -32.67
N LYS A 358 -54.86 21.41 -32.84
CA LYS A 358 -53.47 20.99 -32.50
C LYS A 358 -53.08 21.37 -31.08
N SER A 359 -53.83 22.23 -30.43
CA SER A 359 -53.59 22.65 -29.04
C SER A 359 -54.86 23.19 -28.37
N LEU A 360 -54.91 23.12 -27.06
CA LEU A 360 -55.91 23.77 -26.21
C LEU A 360 -55.20 24.64 -25.17
N THR A 361 -55.63 25.92 -25.05
CA THR A 361 -55.15 26.79 -23.98
C THR A 361 -56.21 26.82 -22.88
N ALA A 362 -55.79 26.42 -21.65
CA ALA A 362 -56.65 26.40 -20.47
C ALA A 362 -55.94 27.01 -19.28
N VAL A 363 -56.67 27.55 -18.32
CA VAL A 363 -56.10 28.07 -17.08
C VAL A 363 -55.79 26.90 -16.17
N ASN A 364 -54.51 26.80 -15.75
CA ASN A 364 -54.06 25.84 -14.79
C ASN A 364 -54.57 26.29 -13.38
N TYR A 365 -55.51 25.60 -12.85
CA TYR A 365 -56.12 25.92 -11.53
C TYR A 365 -55.21 25.72 -10.35
N TYR A 366 -54.00 25.10 -10.52
CA TYR A 366 -52.97 24.99 -9.49
C TYR A 366 -52.10 26.26 -9.40
N THR A 367 -51.82 26.91 -10.56
CA THR A 367 -50.90 28.07 -10.62
C THR A 367 -51.63 29.35 -11.02
N ASN A 368 -52.87 29.26 -11.46
CA ASN A 368 -53.70 30.34 -12.00
C ASN A 368 -53.09 31.00 -13.27
N GLU A 369 -52.23 30.28 -14.00
CA GLU A 369 -51.56 30.70 -15.23
C GLU A 369 -52.16 29.98 -16.46
N PRO A 370 -52.18 30.61 -17.67
CA PRO A 370 -52.60 29.95 -18.90
C PRO A 370 -51.54 28.92 -19.33
N VAL A 371 -51.98 27.70 -19.63
CA VAL A 371 -51.15 26.61 -20.15
C VAL A 371 -51.67 26.13 -21.47
N THR A 372 -50.79 26.08 -22.49
CA THR A 372 -51.12 25.52 -23.80
C THR A 372 -50.76 24.03 -23.84
N ILE A 373 -51.78 23.21 -24.05
CA ILE A 373 -51.70 21.76 -24.05
C ILE A 373 -51.68 21.30 -25.52
N PRO A 374 -50.61 20.66 -25.99
CA PRO A 374 -50.54 20.08 -27.33
C PRO A 374 -51.56 18.95 -27.48
N LEU A 375 -52.30 18.92 -28.58
CA LEU A 375 -53.28 17.88 -28.93
C LEU A 375 -52.81 17.10 -30.16
N ASP A 376 -53.16 15.83 -30.17
CA ASP A 376 -53.15 15.02 -31.39
C ASP A 376 -54.48 15.28 -32.12
N PRO A 377 -54.45 15.91 -33.32
CA PRO A 377 -55.63 16.32 -34.03
C PRO A 377 -56.51 15.15 -34.54
N THR A 378 -55.94 13.93 -34.53
CA THR A 378 -56.66 12.70 -34.92
C THR A 378 -57.46 12.09 -33.78
N LEU A 379 -57.27 12.60 -32.55
CA LEU A 379 -57.91 12.09 -31.31
C LEU A 379 -58.86 13.11 -30.72
N SER A 380 -59.92 12.63 -30.10
CA SER A 380 -60.79 13.47 -29.27
C SER A 380 -60.08 14.04 -28.04
N ALA A 381 -60.63 15.07 -27.41
CA ALA A 381 -60.09 15.64 -26.17
C ALA A 381 -59.94 14.59 -25.08
N THR A 382 -60.90 13.69 -24.95
CA THR A 382 -60.91 12.59 -23.96
C THR A 382 -59.79 11.55 -24.24
N GLU A 383 -59.58 11.24 -25.52
CA GLU A 383 -58.49 10.33 -25.91
C GLU A 383 -57.12 10.96 -25.71
N ASN A 384 -56.97 12.26 -26.01
CA ASN A 384 -55.77 13.02 -25.70
C ASN A 384 -55.49 13.04 -24.16
N ALA A 385 -56.54 13.26 -23.34
CA ALA A 385 -56.43 13.19 -21.89
C ALA A 385 -55.93 11.81 -21.43
N LYS A 386 -56.52 10.73 -21.98
CA LYS A 386 -56.09 9.35 -21.67
C LYS A 386 -54.63 9.15 -22.05
N LYS A 387 -54.19 9.62 -23.24
CA LYS A 387 -52.81 9.54 -23.69
C LYS A 387 -51.81 10.24 -22.73
N TYR A 388 -52.23 11.37 -22.13
CA TYR A 388 -51.42 12.06 -21.12
C TYR A 388 -51.43 11.31 -19.79
N PHE A 389 -52.53 10.76 -19.34
CA PHE A 389 -52.58 9.92 -18.14
C PHE A 389 -51.77 8.64 -18.27
N ASP A 390 -51.76 8.02 -19.47
CA ASP A 390 -50.93 6.85 -19.73
C ASP A 390 -49.45 7.21 -19.66
N LYS A 391 -49.02 8.36 -20.20
CA LYS A 391 -47.65 8.89 -20.05
C LYS A 391 -47.33 9.16 -18.58
N TYR A 392 -48.20 9.79 -17.82
CA TYR A 392 -48.05 10.03 -16.40
C TYR A 392 -47.88 8.71 -15.62
N GLY A 393 -48.76 7.75 -15.85
CA GLY A 393 -48.72 6.43 -15.19
C GLY A 393 -47.42 5.66 -15.51
N LYS A 394 -46.94 5.72 -16.75
CA LYS A 394 -45.65 5.13 -17.13
C LYS A 394 -44.50 5.79 -16.38
N LEU A 395 -44.41 7.11 -16.40
CA LEU A 395 -43.33 7.84 -15.74
C LEU A 395 -43.39 7.72 -14.20
N LYS A 396 -44.59 7.63 -13.60
CA LYS A 396 -44.75 7.39 -12.17
C LYS A 396 -44.20 6.03 -11.75
N ARG A 397 -44.59 4.96 -12.46
CA ARG A 397 -44.03 3.60 -12.20
C ARG A 397 -42.50 3.56 -12.41
N THR A 398 -41.99 4.23 -13.45
CA THR A 398 -40.56 4.33 -13.68
C THR A 398 -39.82 5.05 -12.54
N TYR A 399 -40.41 6.14 -12.00
CA TYR A 399 -39.86 6.87 -10.88
C TYR A 399 -39.82 5.99 -9.60
N GLU A 400 -40.90 5.29 -9.28
CA GLU A 400 -41.00 4.42 -8.12
C GLU A 400 -39.97 3.29 -8.18
N ALA A 401 -39.83 2.61 -9.33
CA ALA A 401 -38.84 1.57 -9.57
C ALA A 401 -37.40 2.10 -9.48
N LEU A 402 -37.12 3.27 -10.11
CA LEU A 402 -35.80 3.89 -10.04
C LEU A 402 -35.46 4.36 -8.64
N SER A 403 -36.43 4.85 -7.84
CA SER A 403 -36.20 5.27 -6.46
C SER A 403 -35.70 4.12 -5.60
N GLU A 404 -36.32 2.94 -5.72
CA GLU A 404 -35.89 1.74 -5.00
C GLU A 404 -34.52 1.25 -5.48
N LEU A 405 -34.29 1.15 -6.79
CA LEU A 405 -33.03 0.72 -7.37
C LEU A 405 -31.87 1.67 -7.03
N THR A 406 -32.13 2.98 -6.99
CA THR A 406 -31.11 3.99 -6.64
C THR A 406 -30.71 3.86 -5.16
N THR A 407 -31.66 3.59 -4.27
CA THR A 407 -31.38 3.33 -2.85
C THR A 407 -30.49 2.07 -2.70
N GLN A 408 -30.84 0.98 -3.37
CA GLN A 408 -30.04 -0.26 -3.32
C GLN A 408 -28.61 -0.06 -3.84
N VAL A 409 -28.45 0.65 -4.96
CA VAL A 409 -27.11 0.93 -5.51
C VAL A 409 -26.32 1.84 -4.58
N LYS A 410 -26.95 2.80 -3.92
CA LYS A 410 -26.29 3.65 -2.92
C LYS A 410 -25.78 2.83 -1.73
N GLU A 411 -26.58 1.91 -1.21
CA GLU A 411 -26.17 0.99 -0.14
C GLU A 411 -25.00 0.09 -0.57
N GLU A 412 -24.95 -0.33 -1.84
CA GLU A 412 -23.81 -1.09 -2.38
C GLU A 412 -22.54 -0.25 -2.44
N ILE A 413 -22.62 1.01 -2.90
CA ILE A 413 -21.50 1.95 -2.91
C ILE A 413 -20.98 2.18 -1.49
N ASP A 414 -21.86 2.48 -0.54
CA ASP A 414 -21.50 2.74 0.85
C ASP A 414 -20.79 1.53 1.48
N HIS A 415 -21.29 0.33 1.22
CA HIS A 415 -20.66 -0.91 1.68
C HIS A 415 -19.27 -1.14 1.04
N LEU A 416 -19.11 -0.92 -0.26
CA LEU A 416 -17.81 -1.03 -0.92
C LEU A 416 -16.80 0.01 -0.42
N GLU A 417 -17.25 1.21 -0.09
CA GLU A 417 -16.41 2.24 0.54
C GLU A 417 -15.94 1.83 1.93
N THR A 418 -16.80 1.17 2.76
CA THR A 418 -16.35 0.62 4.05
C THR A 418 -15.30 -0.47 3.87
N ILE A 419 -15.45 -1.36 2.88
CA ILE A 419 -14.44 -2.38 2.56
C ILE A 419 -13.13 -1.74 2.09
N SER A 420 -13.20 -0.67 1.27
CA SER A 420 -12.01 0.08 0.85
C SER A 420 -11.27 0.66 2.06
N THR A 421 -12.00 1.25 3.01
CA THR A 421 -11.43 1.76 4.27
C THR A 421 -10.82 0.63 5.12
N ALA A 422 -11.46 -0.53 5.20
CA ALA A 422 -10.92 -1.70 5.90
C ALA A 422 -9.61 -2.19 5.28
N LEU A 423 -9.46 -2.14 3.94
CA LEU A 423 -8.20 -2.45 3.24
C LEU A 423 -7.08 -1.44 3.57
N ASP A 424 -7.41 -0.18 3.89
CA ASP A 424 -6.43 0.84 4.31
C ASP A 424 -6.02 0.68 5.78
N ILE A 425 -6.92 0.15 6.61
CA ILE A 425 -6.71 -0.14 8.04
C ILE A 425 -5.92 -1.43 8.26
N ALA A 426 -5.99 -2.40 7.34
CA ALA A 426 -5.37 -3.71 7.47
C ALA A 426 -3.85 -3.62 7.67
N LEU A 427 -3.35 -4.21 8.75
CA LEU A 427 -1.93 -4.26 9.12
C LEU A 427 -1.33 -5.67 9.03
N LYS A 428 -2.17 -6.72 9.00
CA LYS A 428 -1.77 -8.13 8.97
C LYS A 428 -2.45 -8.89 7.85
N GLU A 429 -1.87 -10.02 7.46
CA GLU A 429 -2.46 -10.88 6.42
C GLU A 429 -3.79 -11.49 6.86
N GLU A 430 -3.94 -11.79 8.15
CA GLU A 430 -5.17 -12.28 8.74
C GLU A 430 -6.33 -11.30 8.52
N ASP A 431 -6.05 -9.98 8.55
CA ASP A 431 -7.04 -8.94 8.28
C ASP A 431 -7.55 -9.04 6.82
N LEU A 432 -6.64 -9.32 5.86
CA LEU A 432 -7.00 -9.49 4.45
C LEU A 432 -7.84 -10.75 4.19
N VAL A 433 -7.64 -11.81 4.98
CA VAL A 433 -8.43 -13.05 4.88
C VAL A 433 -9.90 -12.76 5.20
N GLU A 434 -10.18 -11.98 6.24
CA GLU A 434 -11.52 -11.63 6.67
C GLU A 434 -12.21 -10.70 5.66
N ILE A 435 -11.50 -9.69 5.15
CA ILE A 435 -12.00 -8.79 4.09
C ILE A 435 -12.31 -9.58 2.80
N LYS A 436 -11.46 -10.55 2.43
CA LYS A 436 -11.72 -11.41 1.28
C LYS A 436 -12.96 -12.29 1.47
N GLU A 437 -13.18 -12.80 2.66
CA GLU A 437 -14.40 -13.56 2.98
C GLU A 437 -15.64 -12.67 2.86
N GLU A 438 -15.59 -11.42 3.32
CA GLU A 438 -16.67 -10.44 3.16
C GLU A 438 -16.99 -10.17 1.69
N LEU A 439 -15.97 -9.93 0.85
CA LEU A 439 -16.14 -9.76 -0.60
C LEU A 439 -16.72 -11.02 -1.26
N THR A 440 -16.39 -12.20 -0.74
CA THR A 440 -16.92 -13.47 -1.25
C THR A 440 -18.39 -13.65 -0.86
N GLN A 441 -18.77 -13.31 0.38
CA GLN A 441 -20.16 -13.39 0.84
C GLN A 441 -21.05 -12.36 0.15
N SER A 442 -20.50 -11.19 -0.15
CA SER A 442 -21.19 -10.12 -0.90
C SER A 442 -21.22 -10.36 -2.42
N GLY A 443 -20.65 -11.47 -2.92
CA GLY A 443 -20.72 -11.88 -4.32
C GLY A 443 -19.72 -11.22 -5.27
N TYR A 444 -18.80 -10.40 -4.78
CA TYR A 444 -17.75 -9.76 -5.59
C TYR A 444 -16.63 -10.73 -5.97
N ILE A 445 -16.41 -11.77 -5.17
CA ILE A 445 -15.44 -12.85 -5.44
C ILE A 445 -16.20 -14.17 -5.53
N ARG A 446 -15.98 -14.93 -6.63
CA ARG A 446 -16.55 -16.27 -6.77
C ARG A 446 -15.83 -17.26 -5.89
N ARG A 447 -16.57 -18.03 -5.08
CA ARG A 447 -16.03 -19.16 -4.31
C ARG A 447 -15.66 -20.30 -5.26
N LYS A 448 -14.37 -20.69 -5.26
CA LYS A 448 -13.97 -21.92 -5.96
C LYS A 448 -14.52 -23.12 -5.17
N GLY A 449 -15.23 -24.02 -5.85
CA GLY A 449 -15.81 -25.22 -5.23
C GLY A 449 -14.74 -26.04 -4.48
N GLY A 450 -15.07 -26.54 -3.28
CA GLY A 450 -14.19 -27.36 -2.45
C GLY A 450 -13.25 -26.64 -1.49
N THR A 451 -13.19 -25.30 -1.49
CA THR A 451 -12.38 -24.57 -0.50
C THR A 451 -13.09 -24.52 0.86
N LYS A 452 -12.43 -25.06 1.91
CA LYS A 452 -12.87 -24.89 3.32
C LYS A 452 -12.93 -23.40 3.65
N LYS A 453 -13.89 -23.00 4.53
CA LYS A 453 -13.90 -21.65 5.09
C LYS A 453 -12.55 -21.35 5.72
N ALA A 454 -11.95 -20.21 5.38
CA ALA A 454 -10.72 -19.78 6.01
C ALA A 454 -10.93 -19.60 7.52
N LYS A 455 -9.96 -20.03 8.33
CA LYS A 455 -10.01 -19.80 9.78
C LYS A 455 -9.71 -18.32 10.02
N ILE A 456 -10.69 -17.60 10.57
CA ILE A 456 -10.55 -16.20 10.94
C ILE A 456 -9.78 -16.16 12.27
N THR A 457 -8.67 -15.46 12.31
CA THR A 457 -7.79 -15.30 13.47
C THR A 457 -7.52 -13.84 13.81
N SER A 458 -7.90 -12.90 12.92
CA SER A 458 -7.79 -11.46 13.16
C SER A 458 -8.64 -11.05 14.37
N LYS A 459 -8.10 -10.14 15.18
CA LYS A 459 -8.78 -9.58 16.35
C LYS A 459 -8.88 -8.05 16.19
N PRO A 460 -9.87 -7.40 16.82
CA PRO A 460 -9.96 -5.95 16.90
C PRO A 460 -8.70 -5.34 17.52
N PHE A 461 -8.37 -4.09 17.18
CA PHE A 461 -7.34 -3.37 17.91
C PHE A 461 -7.81 -3.13 19.36
N HIS A 462 -6.88 -3.18 20.28
CA HIS A 462 -7.13 -2.98 21.70
C HIS A 462 -6.21 -1.89 22.24
N TYR A 463 -6.82 -0.84 22.77
CA TYR A 463 -6.17 0.33 23.36
C TYR A 463 -6.55 0.49 24.82
N LEU A 464 -5.71 1.20 25.58
CA LEU A 464 -5.98 1.66 26.92
C LEU A 464 -6.03 3.18 26.93
N SER A 465 -7.12 3.75 27.46
CA SER A 465 -7.19 5.19 27.63
C SER A 465 -6.26 5.66 28.76
N SER A 466 -5.92 6.93 28.77
CA SER A 466 -5.13 7.55 29.85
C SER A 466 -5.76 7.40 31.23
N ASP A 467 -7.09 7.17 31.29
CA ASP A 467 -7.86 6.95 32.54
C ASP A 467 -8.05 5.47 32.86
N GLY A 468 -7.39 4.55 32.08
CA GLY A 468 -7.40 3.11 32.31
C GLY A 468 -8.64 2.37 31.77
N PHE A 469 -9.41 2.95 30.83
CA PHE A 469 -10.52 2.28 30.17
C PHE A 469 -10.06 1.53 28.93
N HIS A 470 -10.59 0.34 28.73
CA HIS A 470 -10.32 -0.47 27.55
C HIS A 470 -11.15 -0.01 26.35
N ILE A 471 -10.47 0.27 25.22
CA ILE A 471 -11.05 0.74 23.97
C ILE A 471 -10.76 -0.29 22.88
N TYR A 472 -11.79 -0.72 22.17
CA TYR A 472 -11.69 -1.69 21.09
C TYR A 472 -12.11 -1.08 19.77
N VAL A 473 -11.35 -1.34 18.70
CA VAL A 473 -11.58 -0.79 17.36
C VAL A 473 -11.69 -1.93 16.35
N GLY A 474 -12.78 -1.99 15.61
CA GLY A 474 -13.00 -3.00 14.57
C GLY A 474 -12.18 -2.69 13.31
N LYS A 475 -11.56 -3.71 12.72
CA LYS A 475 -10.73 -3.58 11.51
C LYS A 475 -11.52 -3.73 10.21
N ASN A 476 -12.71 -4.30 10.27
CA ASN A 476 -13.60 -4.54 9.13
C ASN A 476 -15.06 -4.64 9.60
N ASN A 477 -15.97 -4.79 8.65
CA ASN A 477 -17.41 -4.79 8.94
C ASN A 477 -17.89 -5.96 9.81
N PHE A 478 -17.27 -7.15 9.69
CA PHE A 478 -17.60 -8.28 10.56
C PHE A 478 -17.19 -8.02 12.00
N GLN A 479 -15.98 -7.47 12.22
CA GLN A 479 -15.53 -7.09 13.56
C GLN A 479 -16.33 -5.93 14.11
N ASN A 480 -16.73 -4.96 13.29
CA ASN A 480 -17.63 -3.87 13.69
C ASN A 480 -18.95 -4.42 14.24
N ASP A 481 -19.56 -5.39 13.56
CA ASP A 481 -20.76 -6.07 14.03
C ASP A 481 -20.53 -6.84 15.32
N GLU A 482 -19.44 -7.60 15.39
CA GLU A 482 -19.12 -8.41 16.56
C GLU A 482 -18.88 -7.56 17.80
N LEU A 483 -18.09 -6.49 17.67
CA LEU A 483 -17.85 -5.52 18.74
C LEU A 483 -19.15 -4.89 19.23
N THR A 484 -19.99 -4.44 18.30
CA THR A 484 -21.19 -3.69 18.65
C THR A 484 -22.29 -4.58 19.22
N PHE A 485 -22.52 -5.78 18.63
CA PHE A 485 -23.72 -6.56 18.95
C PHE A 485 -23.48 -7.80 19.81
N LYS A 486 -22.21 -8.28 19.91
CA LYS A 486 -21.88 -9.44 20.74
C LYS A 486 -20.99 -9.10 21.92
N PHE A 487 -20.03 -8.17 21.74
CA PHE A 487 -19.02 -7.84 22.75
C PHE A 487 -19.44 -6.69 23.66
N ALA A 488 -20.01 -5.62 23.11
CA ALA A 488 -20.39 -4.44 23.87
C ALA A 488 -21.67 -4.68 24.71
N ASN A 489 -21.64 -4.24 25.96
CA ASN A 489 -22.81 -4.19 26.85
C ASN A 489 -23.65 -2.93 26.60
N GLY A 490 -24.91 -2.91 27.04
CA GLY A 490 -25.81 -1.81 26.77
C GLY A 490 -25.34 -0.42 27.24
N ASN A 491 -24.57 -0.37 28.32
CA ASN A 491 -24.05 0.86 28.90
C ASN A 491 -22.65 1.27 28.37
N ASP A 492 -21.98 0.41 27.58
CA ASP A 492 -20.73 0.76 26.94
C ASP A 492 -20.97 1.86 25.89
N TRP A 493 -19.95 2.68 25.65
CA TRP A 493 -20.03 3.75 24.68
C TRP A 493 -19.51 3.29 23.32
N TRP A 494 -20.25 3.67 22.28
CA TRP A 494 -19.97 3.39 20.89
C TRP A 494 -19.69 4.69 20.14
N PHE A 495 -18.64 4.72 19.30
CA PHE A 495 -18.22 5.87 18.52
C PHE A 495 -18.07 5.49 17.05
N HIS A 496 -18.35 6.44 16.15
CA HIS A 496 -18.16 6.28 14.72
C HIS A 496 -18.06 7.64 14.02
N ALA A 497 -17.26 7.72 12.94
CA ALA A 497 -17.16 8.91 12.11
C ALA A 497 -18.48 9.17 11.38
N LYS A 498 -19.04 10.36 11.55
CA LYS A 498 -20.37 10.71 11.06
C LYS A 498 -20.43 10.77 9.54
N GLY A 499 -21.33 10.01 8.95
CA GLY A 499 -21.61 10.04 7.51
C GLY A 499 -20.47 9.59 6.58
N ILE A 500 -19.36 9.09 7.12
CA ILE A 500 -18.24 8.56 6.35
C ILE A 500 -17.84 7.16 6.80
N PRO A 501 -17.26 6.32 5.92
CA PRO A 501 -16.77 5.00 6.27
C PRO A 501 -15.72 5.03 7.38
N GLY A 502 -15.83 4.11 8.34
CA GLY A 502 -14.91 4.02 9.48
C GLY A 502 -15.14 2.78 10.35
N SER A 503 -14.31 2.67 11.36
CA SER A 503 -14.40 1.61 12.36
C SER A 503 -15.42 1.93 13.43
N HIS A 504 -16.09 0.88 13.96
CA HIS A 504 -16.78 1.00 15.23
C HIS A 504 -15.76 0.98 16.36
N VAL A 505 -15.83 1.96 17.24
CA VAL A 505 -15.00 2.05 18.43
C VAL A 505 -15.89 1.84 19.64
N VAL A 506 -15.51 0.93 20.53
CA VAL A 506 -16.27 0.58 21.72
C VAL A 506 -15.41 0.79 22.96
N VAL A 507 -15.89 1.61 23.91
CA VAL A 507 -15.27 1.80 25.21
C VAL A 507 -16.00 0.95 26.25
N LYS A 508 -15.28 0.08 26.94
CA LYS A 508 -15.82 -0.75 28.03
C LYS A 508 -15.91 0.08 29.31
N THR A 509 -17.11 0.35 29.77
CA THR A 509 -17.32 1.17 30.96
C THR A 509 -17.19 0.40 32.28
N GLU A 510 -17.46 -0.92 32.26
CA GLU A 510 -17.50 -1.76 33.44
C GLU A 510 -18.39 -1.18 34.58
N GLY A 511 -19.40 -0.43 34.20
CA GLY A 511 -20.33 0.22 35.12
C GLY A 511 -19.84 1.54 35.73
N LYS A 512 -18.70 2.06 35.27
CA LYS A 512 -18.13 3.36 35.67
C LYS A 512 -18.56 4.46 34.71
N GLU A 513 -18.55 5.69 35.17
CA GLU A 513 -18.73 6.87 34.34
C GLU A 513 -17.42 7.18 33.60
N LEU A 514 -17.50 7.53 32.30
CA LEU A 514 -16.33 7.84 31.50
C LEU A 514 -15.93 9.31 31.68
N PRO A 515 -14.63 9.59 31.94
CA PRO A 515 -14.09 10.95 31.93
C PRO A 515 -14.07 11.55 30.51
N ASP A 516 -14.16 12.89 30.41
CA ASP A 516 -14.14 13.63 29.14
C ASP A 516 -12.92 13.26 28.27
N ARG A 517 -11.75 13.09 28.90
CA ARG A 517 -10.52 12.69 28.22
C ARG A 517 -10.66 11.34 27.51
N THR A 518 -11.30 10.36 28.14
CA THR A 518 -11.55 9.06 27.49
C THR A 518 -12.51 9.19 26.30
N PHE A 519 -13.50 10.11 26.34
CA PHE A 519 -14.35 10.41 25.18
C PHE A 519 -13.54 11.01 24.03
N GLU A 520 -12.63 11.93 24.32
CA GLU A 520 -11.73 12.51 23.30
C GLU A 520 -10.80 11.44 22.68
N GLU A 521 -10.17 10.62 23.49
CA GLU A 521 -9.29 9.55 23.03
C GLU A 521 -10.01 8.52 22.15
N ALA A 522 -11.20 8.09 22.54
CA ALA A 522 -12.06 7.22 21.74
C ALA A 522 -12.51 7.89 20.43
N GLY A 523 -12.81 9.18 20.48
CA GLY A 523 -13.13 10.00 19.32
C GLY A 523 -11.96 10.10 18.35
N ARG A 524 -10.74 10.33 18.83
CA ARG A 524 -9.51 10.34 18.00
C ARG A 524 -9.26 8.99 17.33
N LEU A 525 -9.46 7.89 18.05
CA LEU A 525 -9.39 6.55 17.45
C LEU A 525 -10.43 6.35 16.36
N ALA A 526 -11.68 6.81 16.55
CA ALA A 526 -12.71 6.74 15.52
C ALA A 526 -12.36 7.61 14.28
N ALA A 527 -11.78 8.79 14.48
CA ALA A 527 -11.28 9.65 13.40
C ALA A 527 -10.12 9.00 12.64
N TYR A 528 -9.14 8.47 13.36
CA TYR A 528 -7.96 7.83 12.79
C TYR A 528 -8.30 6.59 11.95
N TYR A 529 -9.23 5.77 12.40
CA TYR A 529 -9.69 4.56 11.71
C TYR A 529 -10.90 4.82 10.80
N SER A 530 -10.95 5.99 10.17
CA SER A 530 -11.98 6.39 9.21
C SER A 530 -11.40 6.93 7.91
N LYS A 531 -12.26 7.10 6.90
CA LYS A 531 -11.91 7.79 5.65
C LYS A 531 -11.51 9.26 5.86
N GLY A 532 -11.86 9.84 7.01
CA GLY A 532 -11.54 11.21 7.41
C GLY A 532 -10.15 11.41 8.02
N ARG A 533 -9.32 10.38 8.12
CA ARG A 533 -8.01 10.38 8.79
C ARG A 533 -7.08 11.53 8.41
N GLU A 534 -7.09 11.96 7.15
CA GLU A 534 -6.24 13.04 6.63
C GLU A 534 -6.86 14.45 6.78
N GLN A 535 -8.07 14.54 7.34
CA GLN A 535 -8.72 15.82 7.59
C GLN A 535 -8.21 16.43 8.89
N GLU A 536 -8.19 17.77 8.97
CA GLU A 536 -7.77 18.49 10.18
C GLU A 536 -8.65 18.12 11.40
N LYS A 537 -9.97 18.00 11.17
CA LYS A 537 -10.95 17.55 12.17
C LYS A 537 -12.01 16.70 11.53
N VAL A 538 -12.49 15.71 12.26
CA VAL A 538 -13.54 14.77 11.86
C VAL A 538 -14.71 14.88 12.86
N GLU A 539 -15.94 14.91 12.35
CA GLU A 539 -17.13 14.83 13.21
C GLU A 539 -17.36 13.37 13.59
N ILE A 540 -17.38 13.09 14.90
CA ILE A 540 -17.57 11.76 15.47
C ILE A 540 -18.88 11.73 16.22
N ASP A 541 -19.79 10.83 15.83
CA ASP A 541 -20.98 10.53 16.59
C ASP A 541 -20.65 9.50 17.67
N TYR A 542 -21.20 9.71 18.88
CA TYR A 542 -21.07 8.75 19.97
C TYR A 542 -22.37 8.63 20.75
N VAL A 543 -22.61 7.41 21.25
CA VAL A 543 -23.86 7.06 21.91
C VAL A 543 -23.67 5.79 22.74
N GLN A 544 -24.49 5.61 23.79
CA GLN A 544 -24.48 4.32 24.49
C GLN A 544 -24.98 3.21 23.56
N LYS A 545 -24.32 2.04 23.61
CA LYS A 545 -24.59 0.90 22.73
C LYS A 545 -26.06 0.48 22.68
N LYS A 546 -26.81 0.62 23.79
CA LYS A 546 -28.27 0.32 23.82
C LYS A 546 -29.10 1.07 22.78
N GLN A 547 -28.61 2.23 22.30
CA GLN A 547 -29.26 3.05 21.26
C GLN A 547 -28.86 2.63 19.84
N VAL A 548 -27.85 1.78 19.68
CA VAL A 548 -27.37 1.30 18.38
C VAL A 548 -28.12 0.04 17.99
N LYS A 549 -28.78 0.06 16.82
CA LYS A 549 -29.58 -1.07 16.30
C LYS A 549 -29.09 -1.48 14.91
N LYS A 550 -29.26 -2.76 14.61
CA LYS A 550 -29.05 -3.29 13.26
C LYS A 550 -30.40 -3.52 12.59
N PRO A 551 -30.72 -2.84 11.48
CA PRO A 551 -31.91 -3.12 10.68
C PRO A 551 -31.93 -4.56 10.16
N ALA A 552 -33.09 -5.16 10.01
CA ALA A 552 -33.22 -6.49 9.44
C ALA A 552 -32.73 -6.50 7.99
N GLY A 553 -31.87 -7.46 7.64
CA GLY A 553 -31.27 -7.59 6.30
C GLY A 553 -30.14 -6.63 5.99
N ALA A 554 -29.74 -5.74 6.93
CA ALA A 554 -28.63 -4.82 6.72
C ALA A 554 -27.29 -5.56 6.54
N LYS A 555 -26.42 -5.01 5.68
CA LYS A 555 -25.07 -5.51 5.44
C LYS A 555 -24.21 -5.45 6.72
N PRO A 556 -23.14 -6.24 6.83
CA PRO A 556 -22.19 -6.14 7.94
C PRO A 556 -21.68 -4.71 8.13
N GLY A 557 -21.51 -4.27 9.36
CA GLY A 557 -21.05 -2.92 9.71
C GLY A 557 -22.12 -1.81 9.62
N PHE A 558 -23.27 -2.07 9.00
CA PHE A 558 -24.33 -1.07 8.91
C PHE A 558 -25.18 -1.04 10.17
N VAL A 559 -25.36 0.14 10.76
CA VAL A 559 -26.14 0.39 11.97
C VAL A 559 -26.97 1.65 11.85
N VAL A 560 -28.04 1.73 12.65
CA VAL A 560 -28.80 2.96 12.87
C VAL A 560 -28.81 3.27 14.36
N TYR A 561 -28.73 4.55 14.69
CA TYR A 561 -28.73 5.04 16.05
C TYR A 561 -29.52 6.35 16.13
N TYR A 562 -30.02 6.65 17.30
CA TYR A 562 -30.85 7.83 17.58
C TYR A 562 -30.35 8.50 18.84
N THR A 563 -30.59 9.79 18.99
CA THR A 563 -30.21 10.58 20.18
C THR A 563 -28.70 10.52 20.48
N ASN A 564 -27.87 10.60 19.42
CA ASN A 564 -26.43 10.65 19.54
C ASN A 564 -25.95 12.04 19.96
N TYR A 565 -24.76 12.05 20.52
CA TYR A 565 -23.91 13.22 20.67
C TYR A 565 -22.89 13.26 19.54
N SER A 566 -22.35 14.44 19.23
CA SER A 566 -21.30 14.61 18.23
C SER A 566 -20.17 15.47 18.78
N LEU A 567 -18.94 15.17 18.40
CA LEU A 567 -17.75 15.96 18.71
C LEU A 567 -16.89 16.14 17.47
N MET A 568 -16.22 17.31 17.37
CA MET A 568 -15.25 17.61 16.32
C MET A 568 -13.85 17.41 16.87
N ILE A 569 -13.10 16.43 16.34
CA ILE A 569 -11.79 16.05 16.88
C ILE A 569 -10.79 15.73 15.77
N ASP A 570 -9.50 15.90 16.07
CA ASP A 570 -8.40 15.48 15.22
C ASP A 570 -8.22 13.95 15.23
N SER A 571 -7.34 13.45 14.35
CA SER A 571 -7.00 12.03 14.24
C SER A 571 -5.67 11.67 14.92
N ASP A 572 -5.14 12.51 15.80
CA ASP A 572 -3.89 12.24 16.51
C ASP A 572 -4.10 11.24 17.64
N ILE A 573 -3.54 10.05 17.47
CA ILE A 573 -3.57 8.97 18.46
C ILE A 573 -2.24 8.84 19.22
N SER A 574 -1.30 9.78 19.04
CA SER A 574 -0.06 9.80 19.80
C SER A 574 -0.37 9.97 21.30
N GLY A 575 0.14 9.07 22.12
CA GLY A 575 -0.13 9.05 23.55
C GLY A 575 -1.28 8.14 24.01
N ILE A 576 -2.00 7.47 23.09
CA ILE A 576 -2.96 6.42 23.46
C ILE A 576 -2.24 5.07 23.42
N GLU A 577 -2.19 4.39 24.55
CA GLU A 577 -1.45 3.12 24.65
C GLU A 577 -2.14 2.00 23.87
N LYS A 578 -1.42 1.41 22.92
CA LYS A 578 -1.89 0.24 22.19
C LYS A 578 -1.46 -1.04 22.89
N ILE A 579 -2.40 -1.82 23.41
CA ILE A 579 -2.14 -3.05 24.16
C ILE A 579 -1.85 -4.23 23.23
N SER A 580 -2.65 -4.39 22.17
CA SER A 580 -2.50 -5.49 21.22
C SER A 580 -3.11 -5.19 19.87
N ASP A 581 -2.63 -5.94 18.86
CA ASP A 581 -3.19 -5.98 17.50
C ASP A 581 -4.13 -7.16 17.32
#